data_5e851f044dbbfdddf96a54a4542f9d3d
#
_entry.id   5e851f044dbbfdddf96a54a4542f9d3d
#
_cell.length_a   1.000
_cell.length_b   1.000
_cell.length_c   1.000
_cell.angle_alpha   90.00
_cell.angle_beta   90.00
_cell.angle_gamma   90.00
#
_symmetry.space_group_name_H-M   'P 1'
#
loop_
_entity.id
_entity.type
_entity.pdbx_description
1 polymer ?
#
loop_
_entity_poly.entity_id
_entity_poly.type
_entity_poly.pdbx_seq_one_letter_code
_entity_poly.pdbx_strand_id
1 'polypeptide(L)'
;MTSSFMDGMLQKRPTAPTEEVVKEEVIVVKEASTDNLIFQMVELASYLYHLNLQAHLIHLNLEAPYFLAVHKFLKKQYQQHTDDFDTLAELVRSMDYLMPMCQKGLLGQYKNFKMTKT
;
A
#
# COMPACT_ATOMS: atom_id res chain seq x y z
N MET A 1 17.74 -1.69 -10.53
CA MET A 1 17.65 -2.67 -9.44
C MET A 1 16.31 -2.68 -8.71
N THR A 2 15.26 -2.35 -9.44
CA THR A 2 13.89 -2.41 -8.94
C THR A 2 13.32 -3.81 -8.90
N SER A 3 13.87 -4.76 -9.71
CA SER A 3 13.37 -6.12 -9.82
C SER A 3 13.55 -6.96 -8.55
N SER A 4 14.71 -6.87 -7.87
CA SER A 4 14.97 -7.67 -6.66
C SER A 4 14.11 -7.21 -5.46
N PHE A 5 13.75 -5.94 -5.40
CA PHE A 5 12.86 -5.40 -4.37
C PHE A 5 11.42 -5.89 -4.59
N MET A 6 10.96 -5.88 -5.83
CA MET A 6 9.62 -6.36 -6.18
C MET A 6 9.50 -7.88 -6.02
N ASP A 7 10.55 -8.64 -6.31
CA ASP A 7 10.57 -10.10 -6.16
C ASP A 7 10.47 -10.55 -4.70
N GLY A 8 10.99 -9.76 -3.75
CA GLY A 8 10.92 -10.08 -2.33
C GLY A 8 9.63 -9.65 -1.62
N MET A 9 8.95 -8.63 -2.14
CA MET A 9 7.83 -7.98 -1.45
C MET A 9 6.50 -8.06 -2.21
N LEU A 10 6.54 -8.10 -3.52
CA LEU A 10 5.39 -8.12 -4.40
C LEU A 10 5.45 -9.35 -5.29
N GLN A 11 4.54 -10.29 -5.06
CA GLN A 11 4.47 -11.52 -5.83
C GLN A 11 3.28 -11.49 -6.78
N LYS A 12 3.55 -11.69 -8.06
CA LYS A 12 2.52 -11.93 -9.04
C LYS A 12 2.03 -13.38 -8.93
N ARG A 13 0.71 -13.57 -8.99
CA ARG A 13 0.15 -14.93 -8.98
C ARG A 13 0.66 -15.69 -10.20
N PRO A 14 1.14 -16.95 -10.05
CA PRO A 14 1.56 -17.74 -11.18
C PRO A 14 0.42 -17.90 -12.18
N THR A 15 0.66 -17.56 -13.44
CA THR A 15 -0.27 -17.81 -14.54
C THR A 15 0.24 -18.98 -15.37
N ALA A 16 -0.67 -19.79 -15.92
CA ALA A 16 -0.30 -20.88 -16.81
C ALA A 16 0.46 -20.31 -18.03
N PRO A 17 1.54 -20.97 -18.51
CA PRO A 17 2.28 -20.50 -19.68
C PRO A 17 1.36 -20.49 -20.90
N THR A 18 1.20 -19.35 -21.53
CA THR A 18 0.51 -19.23 -22.80
C THR A 18 1.51 -19.33 -23.94
N GLU A 19 1.28 -20.30 -24.81
CA GLU A 19 2.08 -20.56 -25.98
C GLU A 19 1.84 -19.51 -27.08
N GLU A 20 2.53 -18.37 -27.08
CA GLU A 20 2.66 -17.57 -28.30
C GLU A 20 3.84 -16.61 -28.26
N VAL A 21 4.86 -16.95 -29.06
CA VAL A 21 6.15 -16.26 -29.16
C VAL A 21 6.07 -14.91 -29.89
N VAL A 22 4.95 -14.57 -30.55
CA VAL A 22 4.85 -13.40 -31.46
C VAL A 22 4.44 -12.11 -30.77
N LYS A 23 4.11 -12.14 -29.48
CA LYS A 23 3.65 -10.96 -28.71
C LYS A 23 4.59 -10.57 -27.58
N GLU A 24 5.78 -11.12 -27.50
CA GLU A 24 6.69 -10.96 -26.36
C GLU A 24 7.08 -9.50 -26.08
N GLU A 25 7.40 -8.69 -27.09
CA GLU A 25 7.82 -7.29 -26.86
C GLU A 25 6.70 -6.41 -26.36
N VAL A 26 5.48 -6.55 -26.90
CA VAL A 26 4.31 -5.78 -26.46
C VAL A 26 3.85 -6.22 -25.08
N ILE A 27 3.93 -7.51 -24.79
CA ILE A 27 3.59 -8.08 -23.48
C ILE A 27 4.60 -7.62 -22.42
N VAL A 28 5.90 -7.62 -22.71
CA VAL A 28 6.94 -7.16 -21.79
C VAL A 28 6.76 -5.69 -21.43
N VAL A 29 6.43 -4.82 -22.38
CA VAL A 29 6.16 -3.40 -22.10
C VAL A 29 4.91 -3.22 -21.25
N LYS A 30 3.84 -3.98 -21.51
CA LYS A 30 2.61 -3.96 -20.70
C LYS A 30 2.84 -4.51 -19.30
N GLU A 31 3.58 -5.59 -19.15
CA GLU A 31 3.91 -6.17 -17.83
C GLU A 31 4.77 -5.21 -17.01
N ALA A 32 5.80 -4.60 -17.59
CA ALA A 32 6.65 -3.63 -16.91
C ALA A 32 5.84 -2.40 -16.45
N SER A 33 4.90 -1.91 -17.26
CA SER A 33 4.00 -0.81 -16.90
C SER A 33 3.04 -1.21 -15.79
N THR A 34 2.49 -2.43 -15.84
CA THR A 34 1.59 -2.97 -14.81
C THR A 34 2.34 -3.15 -13.49
N ASP A 35 3.54 -3.72 -13.50
CA ASP A 35 4.36 -3.89 -12.31
C ASP A 35 4.67 -2.55 -11.64
N ASN A 36 4.98 -1.52 -12.43
CA ASN A 36 5.23 -0.18 -11.91
C ASN A 36 3.97 0.43 -11.27
N LEU A 37 2.82 0.25 -11.90
CA LEU A 37 1.53 0.69 -11.33
C LEU A 37 1.25 0.00 -10.00
N ILE A 38 1.42 -1.33 -9.95
CA ILE A 38 1.21 -2.10 -8.72
C ILE A 38 2.18 -1.65 -7.62
N PHE A 39 3.44 -1.41 -7.96
CA PHE A 39 4.41 -0.89 -6.99
C PHE A 39 3.95 0.45 -6.39
N GLN A 40 3.48 1.37 -7.22
CA GLN A 40 2.95 2.65 -6.76
C GLN A 40 1.68 2.48 -5.91
N MET A 41 0.81 1.57 -6.27
CA MET A 41 -0.41 1.27 -5.49
C MET A 41 -0.06 0.70 -4.11
N VAL A 42 0.90 -0.20 -4.03
CA VAL A 42 1.36 -0.78 -2.76
C VAL A 42 2.08 0.27 -1.91
N GLU A 43 2.85 1.15 -2.52
CA GLU A 43 3.46 2.30 -1.84
C GLU A 43 2.40 3.22 -1.23
N LEU A 44 1.35 3.54 -2.00
CA LEU A 44 0.22 4.34 -1.51
C LEU A 44 -0.53 3.63 -0.38
N ALA A 45 -0.76 2.33 -0.51
CA ALA A 45 -1.40 1.53 0.53
C ALA A 45 -0.57 1.54 1.83
N SER A 46 0.73 1.44 1.72
CA SER A 46 1.66 1.56 2.85
C SER A 46 1.54 2.92 3.54
N TYR A 47 1.46 3.98 2.76
CA TYR A 47 1.27 5.33 3.28
C TYR A 47 -0.08 5.50 3.99
N LEU A 48 -1.15 4.98 3.41
CA LEU A 48 -2.48 5.00 4.05
C LEU A 48 -2.48 4.25 5.38
N TYR A 49 -1.81 3.11 5.45
CA TYR A 49 -1.66 2.37 6.69
C TYR A 49 -0.91 3.18 7.74
N HIS A 50 0.16 3.86 7.35
CA HIS A 50 0.90 4.75 8.24
C HIS A 50 0.04 5.92 8.76
N LEU A 51 -0.72 6.57 7.87
CA LEU A 51 -1.64 7.64 8.25
C LEU A 51 -2.74 7.16 9.20
N ASN A 52 -3.27 5.96 8.96
CA ASN A 52 -4.23 5.32 9.86
C ASN A 52 -3.65 5.20 11.26
N LEU A 53 -2.46 4.63 11.36
CA LEU A 53 -1.80 4.42 12.65
C LEU A 53 -1.52 5.75 13.35
N GLN A 54 -1.00 6.76 12.65
CA GLN A 54 -0.75 8.08 13.21
C GLN A 54 -2.03 8.74 13.74
N ALA A 55 -3.09 8.76 12.92
CA ALA A 55 -4.37 9.35 13.32
C ALA A 55 -4.95 8.65 14.55
N HIS A 56 -4.83 7.32 14.61
CA HIS A 56 -5.31 6.54 15.74
C HIS A 56 -4.50 6.83 17.02
N LEU A 57 -3.17 6.89 16.91
CA LEU A 57 -2.32 7.19 18.06
C LEU A 57 -2.52 8.62 18.57
N ILE A 58 -2.67 9.59 17.69
CA ILE A 58 -2.99 10.98 18.07
C ILE A 58 -4.37 11.04 18.74
N HIS A 59 -5.36 10.33 18.20
CA HIS A 59 -6.70 10.23 18.78
C HIS A 59 -6.65 9.71 20.22
N LEU A 60 -5.79 8.75 20.51
CA LEU A 60 -5.65 8.17 21.85
C LEU A 60 -4.88 9.06 22.82
N ASN A 61 -3.89 9.81 22.33
CA ASN A 61 -2.96 10.60 23.16
C ASN A 61 -3.28 12.09 23.20
N LEU A 62 -4.38 12.50 22.59
CA LEU A 62 -4.72 13.90 22.45
C LEU A 62 -5.04 14.54 23.81
N GLU A 63 -4.38 15.64 24.10
CA GLU A 63 -4.69 16.54 25.21
C GLU A 63 -4.85 17.95 24.64
N ALA A 64 -6.07 18.44 24.57
CA ALA A 64 -6.35 19.75 24.01
C ALA A 64 -7.66 20.34 24.55
N PRO A 65 -7.83 21.70 24.53
CA PRO A 65 -9.08 22.34 24.94
C PRO A 65 -10.30 21.85 24.15
N TYR A 66 -10.14 21.49 22.91
CA TYR A 66 -11.21 20.96 22.04
C TYR A 66 -11.12 19.44 21.87
N PHE A 67 -10.75 18.76 22.92
CA PHE A 67 -10.51 17.32 22.92
C PHE A 67 -11.61 16.53 22.21
N LEU A 68 -12.87 16.73 22.59
CA LEU A 68 -13.96 15.90 22.08
C LEU A 68 -14.16 16.04 20.56
N ALA A 69 -14.08 17.27 20.04
CA ALA A 69 -14.26 17.51 18.60
C ALA A 69 -13.11 16.92 17.78
N VAL A 70 -11.87 17.14 18.23
CA VAL A 70 -10.67 16.64 17.55
C VAL A 70 -10.56 15.12 17.70
N HIS A 71 -10.89 14.58 18.86
CA HIS A 71 -10.95 13.14 19.11
C HIS A 71 -11.91 12.43 18.14
N LYS A 72 -13.12 12.96 17.97
CA LYS A 72 -14.09 12.43 17.00
C LYS A 72 -13.64 12.58 15.56
N PHE A 73 -13.03 13.71 15.21
CA PHE A 73 -12.49 13.94 13.88
C PHE A 73 -11.41 12.93 13.54
N LEU A 74 -10.46 12.72 14.43
CA LEU A 74 -9.37 11.75 14.24
C LEU A 74 -9.91 10.32 14.11
N LYS A 75 -10.97 9.98 14.86
CA LYS A 75 -11.62 8.67 14.72
C LYS A 75 -12.17 8.46 13.32
N LYS A 76 -12.85 9.46 12.76
CA LYS A 76 -13.32 9.42 11.37
C LYS A 76 -12.17 9.28 10.39
N GLN A 77 -11.06 9.96 10.63
CA GLN A 77 -9.87 9.91 9.78
C GLN A 77 -9.26 8.52 9.74
N TYR A 78 -8.99 7.89 10.88
CA TYR A 78 -8.38 6.57 10.83
C TYR A 78 -9.34 5.49 10.32
N GLN A 79 -10.63 5.63 10.53
CA GLN A 79 -11.63 4.74 9.94
C GLN A 79 -11.66 4.88 8.41
N GLN A 80 -11.62 6.10 7.90
CA GLN A 80 -11.56 6.35 6.46
C GLN A 80 -10.26 5.81 5.83
N HIS A 81 -9.14 6.00 6.50
CA HIS A 81 -7.86 5.44 6.01
C HIS A 81 -7.86 3.91 5.98
N THR A 82 -8.56 3.27 6.92
CA THR A 82 -8.74 1.81 6.92
C THR A 82 -9.54 1.37 5.68
N ASP A 83 -10.63 2.04 5.38
CA ASP A 83 -11.48 1.74 4.23
C ASP A 83 -10.73 1.99 2.91
N ASP A 84 -10.00 3.08 2.82
CA ASP A 84 -9.20 3.42 1.65
C ASP A 84 -8.07 2.40 1.42
N PHE A 85 -7.40 1.98 2.49
CA PHE A 85 -6.40 0.93 2.43
C PHE A 85 -6.99 -0.38 1.91
N ASP A 86 -8.13 -0.79 2.44
CA ASP A 86 -8.82 -2.00 2.04
C ASP A 86 -9.21 -1.98 0.56
N THR A 87 -9.81 -0.89 0.11
CA THR A 87 -10.17 -0.70 -1.30
C THR A 87 -8.96 -0.81 -2.21
N LEU A 88 -7.86 -0.13 -1.87
CA LEU A 88 -6.64 -0.14 -2.67
C LEU A 88 -5.97 -1.52 -2.69
N ALA A 89 -5.94 -2.20 -1.54
CA ALA A 89 -5.40 -3.54 -1.42
C ALA A 89 -6.22 -4.56 -2.25
N GLU A 90 -7.52 -4.45 -2.25
CA GLU A 90 -8.40 -5.28 -3.07
C GLU A 90 -8.18 -5.06 -4.57
N LEU A 91 -7.92 -3.80 -4.99
CA LEU A 91 -7.56 -3.50 -6.37
C LEU A 91 -6.24 -4.16 -6.77
N VAL A 92 -5.23 -4.12 -5.92
CA VAL A 92 -3.96 -4.83 -6.15
C VAL A 92 -4.21 -6.33 -6.31
N ARG A 93 -5.03 -6.90 -5.44
CA ARG A 93 -5.39 -8.33 -5.52
C ARG A 93 -6.18 -8.67 -6.79
N SER A 94 -7.05 -7.79 -7.26
CA SER A 94 -7.81 -7.98 -8.49
C SER A 94 -6.91 -8.02 -9.74
N MET A 95 -5.71 -7.48 -9.65
CA MET A 95 -4.71 -7.50 -10.72
C MET A 95 -3.73 -8.68 -10.62
N ASP A 96 -4.06 -9.70 -9.82
CA ASP A 96 -3.29 -10.92 -9.60
C ASP A 96 -1.95 -10.73 -8.88
N TYR A 97 -1.81 -9.68 -8.08
CA TYR A 97 -0.66 -9.48 -7.21
C TYR A 97 -1.03 -9.76 -5.76
N LEU A 98 -0.03 -10.09 -4.95
CA LEU A 98 -0.18 -10.26 -3.52
C LEU A 98 0.26 -9.01 -2.77
N MET A 99 -0.52 -8.62 -1.77
CA MET A 99 -0.07 -7.61 -0.81
C MET A 99 1.03 -8.18 0.10
N PRO A 100 1.94 -7.33 0.61
CA PRO A 100 2.91 -7.76 1.62
C PRO A 100 2.20 -8.43 2.80
N MET A 101 2.72 -9.58 3.23
CA MET A 101 2.07 -10.45 4.22
C MET A 101 2.43 -10.09 5.66
N CYS A 102 3.27 -9.10 5.89
CA CYS A 102 3.68 -8.68 7.23
C CYS A 102 3.78 -7.16 7.33
N GLN A 103 3.66 -6.67 8.55
CA GLN A 103 3.72 -5.23 8.83
C GLN A 103 5.05 -4.61 8.39
N LYS A 104 6.17 -5.26 8.66
CA LYS A 104 7.49 -4.79 8.25
C LYS A 104 7.62 -4.68 6.73
N GLY A 105 7.13 -5.68 6.01
CA GLY A 105 7.12 -5.67 4.55
C GLY A 105 6.25 -4.56 3.98
N LEU A 106 5.05 -4.36 4.55
CA LEU A 106 4.15 -3.30 4.12
C LEU A 106 4.74 -1.91 4.35
N LEU A 107 5.21 -1.62 5.56
CA LEU A 107 5.76 -0.31 5.91
C LEU A 107 7.07 -0.01 5.16
N GLY A 108 7.83 -1.04 4.79
CA GLY A 108 9.05 -0.90 4.01
C GLY A 108 8.81 -0.47 2.55
N GLN A 109 7.58 -0.50 2.04
CA GLN A 109 7.25 -0.07 0.68
C GLN A 109 7.31 1.46 0.52
N TYR A 110 7.13 2.21 1.59
CA TYR A 110 7.19 3.67 1.53
C TYR A 110 8.46 4.18 2.23
N LYS A 111 9.43 4.64 1.45
CA LYS A 111 10.77 5.01 1.94
C LYS A 111 10.84 6.40 2.58
N ASN A 112 9.80 7.21 2.45
CA ASN A 112 9.78 8.59 2.92
C ASN A 112 9.13 8.77 4.30
N PHE A 113 8.93 7.68 5.03
CA PHE A 113 8.41 7.78 6.39
C PHE A 113 9.39 8.54 7.28
N LYS A 114 8.92 9.65 7.80
CA LYS A 114 9.61 10.37 8.87
C LYS A 114 8.88 10.11 10.17
N MET A 115 9.62 9.71 11.18
CA MET A 115 9.04 9.62 12.52
C MET A 115 8.65 11.03 12.97
N THR A 116 7.38 11.21 13.28
CA THR A 116 6.90 12.46 13.87
C THR A 116 7.47 12.55 15.29
N LYS A 117 8.32 13.52 15.51
CA LYS A 117 8.75 13.84 16.87
C LYS A 117 7.60 14.57 17.56
N THR A 118 7.20 14.05 18.66
CA THR A 118 6.27 14.73 19.55
C THR A 118 6.91 15.95 20.20
#